data_79bdaa7e32dd1ac7922ca7a3d9b547e9
#
_entry.id   79bdaa7e32dd1ac7922ca7a3d9b547e9
#
_cell.length_a   1.000
_cell.length_b   1.000
_cell.length_c   1.000
_cell.angle_alpha   90.00
_cell.angle_beta   90.00
_cell.angle_gamma   90.00
#
_symmetry.space_group_name_H-M   'P 1'
#
loop_
_entity.id
_entity.type
_entity.pdbx_description
1 polymer ?
#
loop_
_entity_poly.entity_id
_entity_poly.type
_entity_poly.pdbx_seq_one_letter_code
_entity_poly.pdbx_strand_id
1 'polypeptide(L)'
;MIKIAPSMLSADFLHLEKDVEMVNRSADIFHLDVMDGLLVPNLSYGFPVIEAIAKAAEKPMDIHLMIVQPERYFERFAKTGARYMSFHLEAAEKEGVDAGTLLEQIRSYGIKAGLAINPDIPVEKVFPYLEHADFILIMSVFAGFGGQKFIEDTFSRVETLKQEISRLGIDCEIEVDGGVSEANAAKLAKAGADILVAGSSVFKSPDPSNAINAMKGETQII
;
A
#
# COMPACT_ATOMS: atom_id res chain seq x y z
N MET A 1 -10.52 -12.28 -5.56
CA MET A 1 -9.30 -12.96 -5.04
C MET A 1 -8.41 -11.87 -4.45
N ILE A 2 -7.94 -12.03 -3.22
CA ILE A 2 -7.08 -11.04 -2.54
C ILE A 2 -5.74 -10.92 -3.26
N LYS A 3 -5.21 -9.71 -3.40
CA LYS A 3 -3.88 -9.45 -3.97
C LYS A 3 -2.87 -9.28 -2.83
N ILE A 4 -1.66 -9.79 -3.01
CA ILE A 4 -0.57 -9.60 -2.05
C ILE A 4 0.49 -8.68 -2.66
N ALA A 5 0.81 -7.62 -1.92
CA ALA A 5 1.79 -6.60 -2.29
C ALA A 5 2.96 -6.61 -1.28
N PRO A 6 4.06 -7.33 -1.53
CA PRO A 6 5.21 -7.30 -0.64
C PRO A 6 5.83 -5.90 -0.56
N SER A 7 5.96 -5.37 0.69
CA SER A 7 6.63 -4.10 0.92
C SER A 7 8.14 -4.24 0.79
N MET A 8 8.69 -3.63 -0.25
CA MET A 8 10.13 -3.64 -0.53
C MET A 8 10.98 -2.93 0.54
N LEU A 9 10.35 -2.24 1.49
CA LEU A 9 11.02 -1.70 2.67
C LEU A 9 11.66 -2.81 3.54
N SER A 10 11.14 -4.03 3.46
CA SER A 10 11.62 -5.21 4.19
C SER A 10 12.58 -6.08 3.40
N ALA A 11 12.88 -5.75 2.14
CA ALA A 11 13.78 -6.49 1.27
C ALA A 11 15.25 -6.41 1.72
N ASP A 12 16.08 -7.33 1.28
CA ASP A 12 17.54 -7.27 1.45
C ASP A 12 18.16 -6.35 0.40
N PHE A 13 18.44 -5.10 0.79
CA PHE A 13 19.02 -4.10 -0.11
C PHE A 13 20.42 -4.45 -0.64
N LEU A 14 21.13 -5.39 -0.02
CA LEU A 14 22.40 -5.90 -0.55
C LEU A 14 22.18 -6.96 -1.66
N HIS A 15 20.98 -7.54 -1.73
CA HIS A 15 20.60 -8.57 -2.71
C HIS A 15 19.24 -8.29 -3.34
N LEU A 16 18.96 -6.99 -3.60
CA LEU A 16 17.65 -6.50 -4.04
C LEU A 16 17.12 -7.21 -5.30
N GLU A 17 18.00 -7.53 -6.26
CA GLU A 17 17.63 -8.27 -7.49
C GLU A 17 16.94 -9.59 -7.17
N LYS A 18 17.47 -10.37 -6.22
CA LYS A 18 16.89 -11.65 -5.81
C LYS A 18 15.49 -11.48 -5.23
N ASP A 19 15.27 -10.42 -4.46
CA ASP A 19 13.96 -10.13 -3.85
C ASP A 19 12.97 -9.64 -4.92
N VAL A 20 13.42 -8.84 -5.89
CA VAL A 20 12.59 -8.42 -7.04
C VAL A 20 12.16 -9.66 -7.86
N GLU A 21 13.06 -10.59 -8.14
CA GLU A 21 12.72 -11.84 -8.83
C GLU A 21 11.70 -12.69 -8.04
N MET A 22 11.82 -12.74 -6.71
CA MET A 22 10.88 -13.47 -5.87
C MET A 22 9.48 -12.84 -5.95
N VAL A 23 9.38 -11.51 -5.88
CA VAL A 23 8.11 -10.78 -6.00
C VAL A 23 7.49 -10.98 -7.39
N ASN A 24 8.29 -10.90 -8.48
CA ASN A 24 7.81 -11.16 -9.84
C ASN A 24 7.17 -12.55 -9.99
N ARG A 25 7.76 -13.58 -9.35
CA ARG A 25 7.24 -14.96 -9.44
C ARG A 25 6.00 -15.22 -8.60
N SER A 26 5.89 -14.60 -7.43
CA SER A 26 4.97 -15.09 -6.39
C SER A 26 3.88 -14.10 -6.01
N ALA A 27 4.12 -12.79 -6.17
CA ALA A 27 3.22 -11.74 -5.74
C ALA A 27 2.44 -11.11 -6.90
N ASP A 28 1.56 -10.17 -6.54
CA ASP A 28 0.67 -9.50 -7.49
C ASP A 28 1.10 -8.07 -7.77
N ILE A 29 1.71 -7.40 -6.78
CA ILE A 29 2.06 -5.98 -6.80
C ILE A 29 3.39 -5.80 -6.05
N PHE A 30 4.24 -4.85 -6.47
CA PHE A 30 5.35 -4.32 -5.67
C PHE A 30 4.85 -3.14 -4.84
N HIS A 31 4.98 -3.19 -3.51
CA HIS A 31 4.69 -2.04 -2.68
C HIS A 31 5.98 -1.30 -2.29
N LEU A 32 6.01 0.01 -2.57
CA LEU A 32 7.21 0.85 -2.47
C LEU A 32 6.96 2.03 -1.52
N ASP A 33 7.44 1.90 -0.29
CA ASP A 33 7.29 2.91 0.78
C ASP A 33 8.30 4.05 0.63
N VAL A 34 7.82 5.25 0.34
CA VAL A 34 8.65 6.47 0.20
C VAL A 34 8.45 7.37 1.41
N MET A 35 9.54 7.60 2.15
CA MET A 35 9.55 8.36 3.40
C MET A 35 10.60 9.48 3.34
N ASP A 36 10.23 10.67 3.82
CA ASP A 36 11.08 11.88 3.77
C ASP A 36 11.66 12.32 5.13
N GLY A 37 11.30 11.66 6.22
CA GLY A 37 11.70 12.06 7.57
C GLY A 37 10.98 13.31 8.09
N LEU A 38 9.96 13.81 7.39
CA LEU A 38 9.17 15.00 7.73
C LEU A 38 7.71 14.69 8.05
N LEU A 39 7.07 13.87 7.23
CA LEU A 39 5.73 13.36 7.51
C LEU A 39 5.81 12.24 8.56
N VAL A 40 6.76 11.35 8.41
CA VAL A 40 7.04 10.23 9.32
C VAL A 40 8.49 10.29 9.81
N PRO A 41 8.81 9.77 11.02
CA PRO A 41 10.14 9.92 11.62
C PRO A 41 11.18 8.93 11.07
N ASN A 42 11.11 8.61 9.79
CA ASN A 42 12.01 7.68 9.11
C ASN A 42 12.31 8.14 7.69
N LEU A 43 13.44 7.70 7.16
CA LEU A 43 13.83 7.84 5.76
C LEU A 43 13.87 6.46 5.13
N SER A 44 13.32 6.30 3.94
CA SER A 44 13.45 5.07 3.19
C SER A 44 14.40 5.24 2.00
N TYR A 45 13.96 4.88 0.82
CA TYR A 45 14.73 5.00 -0.41
C TYR A 45 14.05 5.99 -1.38
N GLY A 46 14.84 6.55 -2.27
CA GLY A 46 14.36 7.46 -3.30
C GLY A 46 14.43 6.88 -4.70
N PHE A 47 14.37 7.78 -5.69
CA PHE A 47 14.30 7.46 -7.11
C PHE A 47 15.37 6.48 -7.61
N PRO A 48 16.66 6.53 -7.18
CA PRO A 48 17.65 5.58 -7.71
C PRO A 48 17.29 4.11 -7.43
N VAL A 49 16.70 3.80 -6.27
CA VAL A 49 16.26 2.45 -5.93
C VAL A 49 14.97 2.11 -6.66
N ILE A 50 13.99 3.02 -6.67
CA ILE A 50 12.70 2.81 -7.33
C ILE A 50 12.87 2.62 -8.84
N GLU A 51 13.70 3.42 -9.48
CA GLU A 51 14.02 3.31 -10.91
C GLU A 51 14.80 2.01 -11.23
N ALA A 52 15.60 1.50 -10.27
CA ALA A 52 16.26 0.20 -10.42
C ALA A 52 15.23 -0.94 -10.34
N ILE A 53 14.32 -0.92 -9.36
CA ILE A 53 13.22 -1.88 -9.24
C ILE A 53 12.34 -1.82 -10.49
N ALA A 54 11.96 -0.64 -10.95
CA ALA A 54 11.10 -0.43 -12.12
C ALA A 54 11.63 -1.07 -13.42
N LYS A 55 12.95 -1.15 -13.57
CA LYS A 55 13.58 -1.79 -14.74
C LYS A 55 13.44 -3.32 -14.73
N ALA A 56 13.29 -3.92 -13.55
CA ALA A 56 13.25 -5.36 -13.36
C ALA A 56 11.85 -5.88 -12.96
N ALA A 57 10.94 -4.98 -12.56
CA ALA A 57 9.59 -5.32 -12.14
C ALA A 57 8.73 -5.76 -13.35
N GLU A 58 8.15 -6.96 -13.24
CA GLU A 58 7.17 -7.51 -14.19
C GLU A 58 5.73 -7.38 -13.68
N LYS A 59 5.57 -7.04 -12.41
CA LYS A 59 4.29 -6.79 -11.76
C LYS A 59 4.04 -5.30 -11.60
N PRO A 60 2.78 -4.86 -11.44
CA PRO A 60 2.46 -3.48 -11.13
C PRO A 60 3.23 -2.97 -9.92
N MET A 61 3.65 -1.71 -9.96
CA MET A 61 4.23 -1.01 -8.82
C MET A 61 3.18 -0.10 -8.19
N ASP A 62 3.12 -0.15 -6.88
CA ASP A 62 2.34 0.72 -6.01
C ASP A 62 3.30 1.59 -5.20
N ILE A 63 3.18 2.90 -5.34
CA ILE A 63 4.01 3.90 -4.67
C ILE A 63 3.23 4.49 -3.50
N HIS A 64 3.65 4.19 -2.29
CA HIS A 64 3.07 4.73 -1.07
C HIS A 64 3.89 5.93 -0.56
N LEU A 65 3.33 7.14 -0.67
CA LEU A 65 4.01 8.39 -0.38
C LEU A 65 3.74 8.84 1.07
N MET A 66 4.64 8.50 1.98
CA MET A 66 4.70 9.01 3.36
C MET A 66 5.60 10.25 3.41
N ILE A 67 5.26 11.28 2.64
CA ILE A 67 6.04 12.51 2.48
C ILE A 67 5.16 13.75 2.57
N VAL A 68 5.74 14.89 2.93
CA VAL A 68 5.08 16.19 2.82
C VAL A 68 5.07 16.66 1.36
N GLN A 69 4.07 17.45 0.95
CA GLN A 69 3.94 18.01 -0.41
C GLN A 69 4.12 16.94 -1.51
N PRO A 70 3.36 15.81 -1.47
CA PRO A 70 3.55 14.68 -2.37
C PRO A 70 3.34 15.05 -3.85
N GLU A 71 2.52 16.06 -4.14
CA GLU A 71 2.20 16.55 -5.49
C GLU A 71 3.44 16.98 -6.29
N ARG A 72 4.50 17.38 -5.59
CA ARG A 72 5.78 17.77 -6.22
C ARG A 72 6.48 16.63 -6.93
N TYR A 73 6.09 15.39 -6.62
CA TYR A 73 6.77 14.18 -7.11
C TYR A 73 5.88 13.28 -7.96
N PHE A 74 4.56 13.53 -8.05
CA PHE A 74 3.62 12.67 -8.79
C PHE A 74 4.05 12.40 -10.24
N GLU A 75 4.40 13.46 -10.99
CA GLU A 75 4.86 13.30 -12.37
C GLU A 75 6.12 12.42 -12.48
N ARG A 76 7.06 12.58 -11.57
CA ARG A 76 8.30 11.80 -11.59
C ARG A 76 8.05 10.33 -11.25
N PHE A 77 7.21 10.03 -10.27
CA PHE A 77 6.80 8.66 -9.97
C PHE A 77 5.98 8.05 -11.10
N ALA A 78 5.12 8.81 -11.74
CA ALA A 78 4.38 8.35 -12.92
C ALA A 78 5.32 7.87 -14.04
N LYS A 79 6.42 8.58 -14.27
CA LYS A 79 7.44 8.23 -15.28
C LYS A 79 8.21 6.93 -14.95
N THR A 80 8.15 6.42 -13.72
CA THR A 80 8.72 5.10 -13.37
C THR A 80 7.85 3.93 -13.86
N GLY A 81 6.63 4.20 -14.33
CA GLY A 81 5.67 3.17 -14.74
C GLY A 81 4.79 2.65 -13.59
N ALA A 82 4.70 3.38 -12.48
CA ALA A 82 3.79 3.08 -11.39
C ALA A 82 2.36 2.89 -11.89
N ARG A 83 1.62 1.95 -11.29
CA ARG A 83 0.21 1.68 -11.60
C ARG A 83 -0.72 2.12 -10.48
N TYR A 84 -0.22 2.20 -9.27
CA TYR A 84 -0.91 2.67 -8.07
C TYR A 84 -0.02 3.74 -7.41
N MET A 85 -0.63 4.75 -6.84
CA MET A 85 0.07 5.77 -6.07
C MET A 85 -0.85 6.31 -5.00
N SER A 86 -0.42 6.26 -3.74
CA SER A 86 -1.14 6.80 -2.60
C SER A 86 -0.34 7.87 -1.87
N PHE A 87 -1.06 8.77 -1.23
CA PHE A 87 -0.52 9.76 -0.30
C PHE A 87 -1.40 9.82 0.95
N HIS A 88 -0.85 10.34 2.05
CA HIS A 88 -1.58 10.46 3.31
C HIS A 88 -2.51 11.66 3.32
N LEU A 89 -3.76 11.47 3.79
CA LEU A 89 -4.72 12.55 4.01
C LEU A 89 -4.13 13.63 4.92
N GLU A 90 -3.39 13.22 5.96
CA GLU A 90 -2.72 14.11 6.91
C GLU A 90 -1.67 15.00 6.24
N ALA A 91 -1.04 14.55 5.16
CA ALA A 91 -0.12 15.37 4.39
C ALA A 91 -0.86 16.50 3.65
N ALA A 92 -2.00 16.19 3.04
CA ALA A 92 -2.84 17.19 2.36
C ALA A 92 -3.45 18.20 3.37
N GLU A 93 -4.00 17.71 4.50
CA GLU A 93 -4.58 18.56 5.55
C GLU A 93 -3.54 19.52 6.13
N LYS A 94 -2.30 19.05 6.37
CA LYS A 94 -1.20 19.85 6.91
C LYS A 94 -0.80 21.01 6.01
N GLU A 95 -0.85 20.80 4.70
CA GLU A 95 -0.52 21.82 3.69
C GLU A 95 -1.76 22.65 3.27
N GLY A 96 -2.97 22.31 3.75
CA GLY A 96 -4.22 22.98 3.39
C GLY A 96 -4.62 22.76 1.93
N VAL A 97 -4.21 21.62 1.35
CA VAL A 97 -4.55 21.24 -0.02
C VAL A 97 -5.72 20.26 0.01
N ASP A 98 -6.67 20.41 -0.92
CA ASP A 98 -7.77 19.48 -1.06
C ASP A 98 -7.29 18.11 -1.59
N ALA A 99 -7.56 17.04 -0.83
CA ALA A 99 -7.14 15.69 -1.21
C ALA A 99 -7.81 15.19 -2.49
N GLY A 100 -9.06 15.62 -2.78
CA GLY A 100 -9.74 15.29 -4.04
C GLY A 100 -8.97 15.81 -5.25
N THR A 101 -8.49 17.05 -5.18
CA THR A 101 -7.66 17.65 -6.23
C THR A 101 -6.36 16.86 -6.46
N LEU A 102 -5.70 16.38 -5.39
CA LEU A 102 -4.48 15.59 -5.51
C LEU A 102 -4.75 14.20 -6.11
N LEU A 103 -5.87 13.57 -5.75
CA LEU A 103 -6.31 12.29 -6.34
C LEU A 103 -6.55 12.43 -7.85
N GLU A 104 -7.25 13.48 -8.28
CA GLU A 104 -7.47 13.73 -9.70
C GLU A 104 -6.17 14.03 -10.44
N GLN A 105 -5.22 14.72 -9.81
CA GLN A 105 -3.90 14.94 -10.39
C GLN A 105 -3.16 13.60 -10.63
N ILE A 106 -3.17 12.65 -9.69
CA ILE A 106 -2.60 11.32 -9.90
C ILE A 106 -3.30 10.60 -11.05
N ARG A 107 -4.64 10.61 -11.07
CA ARG A 107 -5.43 10.01 -12.15
C ARG A 107 -5.11 10.58 -13.53
N SER A 108 -4.76 11.87 -13.60
CA SER A 108 -4.39 12.52 -14.87
C SER A 108 -3.14 11.92 -15.53
N TYR A 109 -2.30 11.23 -14.76
CA TYR A 109 -1.14 10.47 -15.26
C TYR A 109 -1.50 9.03 -15.68
N GLY A 110 -2.77 8.61 -15.60
CA GLY A 110 -3.21 7.25 -15.92
C GLY A 110 -2.86 6.22 -14.84
N ILE A 111 -2.71 6.68 -13.60
CA ILE A 111 -2.36 5.88 -12.41
C ILE A 111 -3.58 5.79 -11.50
N LYS A 112 -3.81 4.64 -10.88
CA LYS A 112 -4.81 4.50 -9.81
C LYS A 112 -4.41 5.34 -8.61
N ALA A 113 -5.29 6.26 -8.23
CA ALA A 113 -5.07 7.21 -7.15
C ALA A 113 -5.58 6.67 -5.81
N GLY A 114 -4.72 6.67 -4.80
CA GLY A 114 -5.02 6.19 -3.45
C GLY A 114 -4.91 7.26 -2.38
N LEU A 115 -5.76 7.14 -1.36
CA LEU A 115 -5.72 7.97 -0.16
C LEU A 115 -5.41 7.11 1.05
N ALA A 116 -4.30 7.41 1.75
CA ALA A 116 -3.85 6.70 2.93
C ALA A 116 -4.25 7.43 4.22
N ILE A 117 -4.57 6.67 5.28
CA ILE A 117 -4.84 7.19 6.61
C ILE A 117 -4.18 6.36 7.71
N ASN A 118 -3.61 7.04 8.72
CA ASN A 118 -3.04 6.41 9.91
C ASN A 118 -4.12 5.80 10.84
N PRO A 119 -3.74 4.94 11.80
CA PRO A 119 -4.70 4.27 12.70
C PRO A 119 -5.54 5.21 13.58
N ASP A 120 -5.02 6.37 13.92
CA ASP A 120 -5.69 7.39 14.73
C ASP A 120 -6.64 8.30 13.94
N ILE A 121 -6.66 8.19 12.62
CA ILE A 121 -7.59 8.93 11.77
C ILE A 121 -8.87 8.11 11.59
N PRO A 122 -10.06 8.65 11.96
CA PRO A 122 -11.33 7.99 11.71
C PRO A 122 -11.53 7.67 10.22
N VAL A 123 -11.99 6.46 9.93
CA VAL A 123 -12.17 6.02 8.53
C VAL A 123 -13.18 6.86 7.76
N GLU A 124 -14.14 7.46 8.46
CA GLU A 124 -15.15 8.36 7.89
C GLU A 124 -14.54 9.62 7.25
N LYS A 125 -13.32 9.97 7.63
CA LYS A 125 -12.58 11.10 7.03
C LYS A 125 -12.29 10.91 5.54
N VAL A 126 -12.24 9.68 5.05
CA VAL A 126 -12.02 9.41 3.61
C VAL A 126 -13.33 9.39 2.80
N PHE A 127 -14.50 9.33 3.44
CA PHE A 127 -15.78 9.20 2.74
C PHE A 127 -16.04 10.32 1.70
N PRO A 128 -15.71 11.60 1.96
CA PRO A 128 -15.87 12.66 0.97
C PRO A 128 -15.04 12.48 -0.31
N TYR A 129 -14.01 11.63 -0.26
CA TYR A 129 -13.03 11.44 -1.35
C TYR A 129 -13.22 10.13 -2.12
N LEU A 130 -14.16 9.27 -1.72
CA LEU A 130 -14.34 7.93 -2.29
C LEU A 130 -14.63 7.94 -3.79
N GLU A 131 -15.36 8.94 -4.30
CA GLU A 131 -15.63 9.07 -5.75
C GLU A 131 -14.39 9.53 -6.54
N HIS A 132 -13.40 10.13 -5.86
CA HIS A 132 -12.15 10.59 -6.45
C HIS A 132 -11.03 9.55 -6.32
N ALA A 133 -11.14 8.59 -5.39
CA ALA A 133 -10.12 7.57 -5.14
C ALA A 133 -10.41 6.27 -5.90
N ASP A 134 -9.37 5.63 -6.43
CA ASP A 134 -9.45 4.27 -6.98
C ASP A 134 -9.21 3.22 -5.88
N PHE A 135 -8.53 3.62 -4.78
CA PHE A 135 -8.37 2.79 -3.60
C PHE A 135 -8.15 3.64 -2.34
N ILE A 136 -8.44 3.05 -1.18
CA ILE A 136 -8.11 3.61 0.14
C ILE A 136 -7.11 2.68 0.81
N LEU A 137 -5.99 3.25 1.26
CA LEU A 137 -4.98 2.55 2.03
C LEU A 137 -5.21 2.77 3.53
N ILE A 138 -5.65 1.73 4.22
CA ILE A 138 -5.81 1.73 5.68
C ILE A 138 -4.52 1.26 6.33
N MET A 139 -3.84 2.16 7.03
CA MET A 139 -2.72 1.77 7.86
C MET A 139 -3.22 0.96 9.06
N SER A 140 -2.66 -0.23 9.24
CA SER A 140 -2.89 -1.10 10.40
C SER A 140 -1.77 -1.06 11.43
N VAL A 141 -0.81 -0.18 11.20
CA VAL A 141 0.23 0.31 12.10
C VAL A 141 0.45 1.79 11.81
N PHE A 142 1.10 2.52 12.70
CA PHE A 142 1.50 3.89 12.37
C PHE A 142 2.54 3.90 11.24
N ALA A 143 2.33 4.75 10.25
CA ALA A 143 3.26 4.91 9.13
C ALA A 143 4.68 5.26 9.60
N GLY A 144 5.71 4.78 8.90
CA GLY A 144 7.11 5.15 9.14
C GLY A 144 8.06 4.00 9.43
N PHE A 145 7.61 2.87 9.97
CA PHE A 145 8.49 1.72 10.28
C PHE A 145 7.85 0.39 9.91
N GLY A 146 8.64 -0.51 9.34
CA GLY A 146 8.23 -1.90 9.12
C GLY A 146 8.30 -2.76 10.39
N GLY A 147 7.66 -3.93 10.36
CA GLY A 147 7.74 -4.94 11.42
C GLY A 147 6.99 -4.62 12.72
N GLN A 148 6.08 -3.66 12.71
CA GLN A 148 5.23 -3.32 13.83
C GLN A 148 4.11 -4.36 14.04
N LYS A 149 3.54 -4.38 15.26
CA LYS A 149 2.42 -5.25 15.60
C LYS A 149 1.12 -4.70 14.99
N PHE A 150 0.36 -5.56 14.33
CA PHE A 150 -0.96 -5.27 13.77
C PHE A 150 -1.93 -4.71 14.82
N ILE A 151 -2.67 -3.67 14.47
CA ILE A 151 -3.71 -3.05 15.30
C ILE A 151 -5.06 -3.68 14.95
N GLU A 152 -5.67 -4.37 15.92
CA GLU A 152 -6.90 -5.16 15.71
C GLU A 152 -8.12 -4.33 15.27
N ASP A 153 -8.17 -3.04 15.63
CA ASP A 153 -9.25 -2.13 15.21
C ASP A 153 -9.34 -1.97 13.68
N THR A 154 -8.27 -2.29 12.96
CA THR A 154 -8.24 -2.28 11.50
C THR A 154 -9.37 -3.10 10.87
N PHE A 155 -9.76 -4.22 11.48
CA PHE A 155 -10.85 -5.04 10.92
C PHE A 155 -12.17 -4.26 10.87
N SER A 156 -12.53 -3.56 11.94
CA SER A 156 -13.74 -2.74 11.99
C SER A 156 -13.68 -1.56 11.03
N ARG A 157 -12.51 -0.95 10.88
CA ARG A 157 -12.27 0.15 9.92
C ARG A 157 -12.46 -0.32 8.48
N VAL A 158 -11.93 -1.48 8.11
CA VAL A 158 -12.11 -2.10 6.80
C VAL A 158 -13.57 -2.43 6.54
N GLU A 159 -14.29 -3.04 7.52
CA GLU A 159 -15.70 -3.36 7.40
C GLU A 159 -16.56 -2.09 7.20
N THR A 160 -16.29 -1.04 7.98
CA THR A 160 -16.99 0.25 7.86
C THR A 160 -16.79 0.88 6.49
N LEU A 161 -15.55 0.89 6.00
CA LEU A 161 -15.23 1.43 4.67
C LEU A 161 -15.90 0.60 3.56
N LYS A 162 -15.87 -0.74 3.66
CA LYS A 162 -16.50 -1.63 2.67
C LYS A 162 -18.02 -1.42 2.59
N GLN A 163 -18.67 -1.20 3.74
CA GLN A 163 -20.10 -0.88 3.79
C GLN A 163 -20.39 0.43 3.07
N GLU A 164 -19.58 1.47 3.28
CA GLU A 164 -19.79 2.77 2.64
C GLU A 164 -19.55 2.71 1.13
N ILE A 165 -18.47 2.07 0.67
CA ILE A 165 -18.21 1.83 -0.76
C ILE A 165 -19.39 1.10 -1.42
N SER A 166 -19.90 0.04 -0.74
CA SER A 166 -21.04 -0.72 -1.23
C SER A 166 -22.33 0.12 -1.25
N ARG A 167 -22.56 0.96 -0.24
CA ARG A 167 -23.72 1.88 -0.16
C ARG A 167 -23.73 2.89 -1.30
N LEU A 168 -22.54 3.39 -1.67
CA LEU A 168 -22.38 4.34 -2.78
C LEU A 168 -22.42 3.67 -4.16
N GLY A 169 -22.20 2.35 -4.24
CA GLY A 169 -22.17 1.59 -5.48
C GLY A 169 -20.98 1.93 -6.39
N ILE A 170 -19.86 2.34 -5.78
CA ILE A 170 -18.64 2.74 -6.49
C ILE A 170 -17.60 1.60 -6.51
N ASP A 171 -16.67 1.69 -7.45
CA ASP A 171 -15.52 0.78 -7.55
C ASP A 171 -14.30 1.45 -6.91
N CYS A 172 -14.04 1.11 -5.65
CA CYS A 172 -12.91 1.58 -4.87
C CYS A 172 -12.32 0.41 -4.09
N GLU A 173 -11.05 0.08 -4.35
CA GLU A 173 -10.36 -1.03 -3.67
C GLU A 173 -9.96 -0.62 -2.24
N ILE A 174 -9.89 -1.59 -1.34
CA ILE A 174 -9.37 -1.39 0.02
C ILE A 174 -8.02 -2.08 0.14
N GLU A 175 -7.01 -1.30 0.40
CA GLU A 175 -5.66 -1.77 0.69
C GLU A 175 -5.38 -1.66 2.19
N VAL A 176 -4.65 -2.64 2.76
CA VAL A 176 -4.27 -2.64 4.17
C VAL A 176 -2.77 -2.84 4.30
N ASP A 177 -2.09 -1.93 5.01
CA ASP A 177 -0.65 -1.98 5.24
C ASP A 177 -0.30 -1.92 6.73
N GLY A 178 0.55 -2.87 7.14
CA GLY A 178 1.17 -2.93 8.46
C GLY A 178 0.83 -4.20 9.26
N GLY A 179 1.86 -4.98 9.59
CA GLY A 179 1.71 -6.18 10.41
C GLY A 179 0.83 -7.28 9.80
N VAL A 180 0.62 -7.24 8.49
CA VAL A 180 -0.11 -8.28 7.75
C VAL A 180 0.71 -9.56 7.69
N SER A 181 0.05 -10.69 7.89
CA SER A 181 0.64 -12.03 7.89
C SER A 181 -0.40 -13.09 7.58
N GLU A 182 0.00 -14.35 7.47
CA GLU A 182 -0.89 -15.50 7.31
C GLU A 182 -1.98 -15.57 8.41
N ALA A 183 -1.65 -15.10 9.62
CA ALA A 183 -2.57 -15.18 10.77
C ALA A 183 -3.79 -14.24 10.65
N ASN A 184 -3.68 -13.13 9.90
CA ASN A 184 -4.76 -12.13 9.80
C ASN A 184 -5.28 -11.91 8.38
N ALA A 185 -4.56 -12.38 7.34
CA ALA A 185 -4.92 -12.16 5.94
C ALA A 185 -6.34 -12.62 5.59
N ALA A 186 -6.74 -13.84 5.98
CA ALA A 186 -8.07 -14.36 5.70
C ALA A 186 -9.18 -13.53 6.38
N LYS A 187 -8.93 -13.03 7.59
CA LYS A 187 -9.88 -12.17 8.31
C LYS A 187 -9.99 -10.78 7.66
N LEU A 188 -8.87 -10.22 7.18
CA LEU A 188 -8.87 -8.94 6.42
C LEU A 188 -9.62 -9.07 5.09
N ALA A 189 -9.38 -10.15 4.34
CA ALA A 189 -10.13 -10.44 3.12
C ALA A 189 -11.64 -10.55 3.36
N LYS A 190 -12.03 -11.24 4.45
CA LYS A 190 -13.44 -11.36 4.86
C LYS A 190 -14.05 -10.02 5.28
N ALA A 191 -13.27 -9.13 5.91
CA ALA A 191 -13.69 -7.78 6.26
C ALA A 191 -13.92 -6.89 5.02
N GLY A 192 -13.32 -7.23 3.89
CA GLY A 192 -13.52 -6.53 2.63
C GLY A 192 -12.25 -5.94 2.02
N ALA A 193 -11.06 -6.26 2.54
CA ALA A 193 -9.81 -5.86 1.92
C ALA A 193 -9.60 -6.53 0.56
N ASP A 194 -9.08 -5.80 -0.41
CA ASP A 194 -8.80 -6.25 -1.77
C ASP A 194 -7.29 -6.46 -2.00
N ILE A 195 -6.44 -5.66 -1.32
CA ILE A 195 -4.98 -5.70 -1.41
C ILE A 195 -4.40 -5.76 0.01
N LEU A 196 -3.43 -6.64 0.23
CA LEU A 196 -2.71 -6.78 1.50
C LEU A 196 -1.23 -6.52 1.31
N VAL A 197 -0.72 -5.50 2.01
CA VAL A 197 0.70 -5.18 2.02
C VAL A 197 1.38 -5.97 3.13
N ALA A 198 2.39 -6.76 2.76
CA ALA A 198 3.10 -7.64 3.68
C ALA A 198 4.62 -7.45 3.55
N GLY A 199 5.26 -6.97 4.62
CA GLY A 199 6.70 -6.74 4.67
C GLY A 199 7.45 -7.92 5.30
N SER A 200 7.76 -7.79 6.59
CA SER A 200 8.59 -8.75 7.32
C SER A 200 8.03 -10.18 7.34
N SER A 201 6.72 -10.36 7.27
CA SER A 201 6.08 -11.68 7.19
C SER A 201 6.42 -12.42 5.89
N VAL A 202 6.74 -11.71 4.82
CA VAL A 202 7.23 -12.27 3.55
C VAL A 202 8.76 -12.39 3.57
N PHE A 203 9.48 -11.27 3.68
CA PHE A 203 10.93 -11.24 3.46
C PHE A 203 11.76 -11.92 4.56
N LYS A 204 11.22 -12.11 5.78
CA LYS A 204 11.88 -12.87 6.86
C LYS A 204 11.36 -14.31 6.96
N SER A 205 10.42 -14.71 6.10
CA SER A 205 9.98 -16.10 6.02
C SER A 205 11.09 -17.00 5.48
N PRO A 206 11.24 -18.23 5.99
CA PRO A 206 12.13 -19.24 5.37
C PRO A 206 11.74 -19.56 3.93
N ASP A 207 10.45 -19.42 3.58
CA ASP A 207 9.89 -19.55 2.23
C ASP A 207 8.94 -18.39 1.93
N PRO A 208 9.45 -17.27 1.36
CA PRO A 208 8.64 -16.10 1.02
C PRO A 208 7.50 -16.40 0.05
N SER A 209 7.72 -17.29 -0.93
CA SER A 209 6.71 -17.65 -1.91
C SER A 209 5.54 -18.39 -1.27
N ASN A 210 5.83 -19.32 -0.35
CA ASN A 210 4.79 -20.03 0.39
C ASN A 210 4.03 -19.09 1.34
N ALA A 211 4.70 -18.13 1.99
CA ALA A 211 4.04 -17.13 2.83
C ALA A 211 3.02 -16.28 2.03
N ILE A 212 3.39 -15.87 0.81
CA ILE A 212 2.48 -15.15 -0.10
C ILE A 212 1.28 -16.02 -0.47
N ASN A 213 1.50 -17.28 -0.89
CA ASN A 213 0.44 -18.21 -1.27
C ASN A 213 -0.52 -18.51 -0.11
N ALA A 214 0.02 -18.69 1.10
CA ALA A 214 -0.78 -18.91 2.30
C ALA A 214 -1.69 -17.70 2.61
N MET A 215 -1.18 -16.46 2.45
CA MET A 215 -2.00 -15.25 2.60
C MET A 215 -3.09 -15.13 1.51
N LYS A 216 -2.86 -15.63 0.30
CA LYS A 216 -3.87 -15.72 -0.77
C LYS A 216 -4.94 -16.79 -0.50
N GLY A 217 -4.72 -17.67 0.45
CA GLY A 217 -5.57 -18.86 0.70
C GLY A 217 -5.26 -20.00 -0.28
N GLU A 218 -4.17 -19.95 -0.99
CA GLU A 218 -3.66 -20.97 -1.90
C GLU A 218 -2.72 -21.91 -1.13
N THR A 219 -3.29 -22.82 -0.34
CA THR A 219 -2.47 -23.84 0.35
C THR A 219 -2.00 -24.87 -0.69
N GLN A 220 -0.70 -25.02 -0.90
CA GLN A 220 -0.16 -26.15 -1.64
C GLN A 220 -0.52 -27.43 -0.88
N ILE A 221 -1.39 -28.26 -1.49
CA ILE A 221 -1.59 -29.65 -1.05
C ILE A 221 -0.29 -30.37 -1.45
N ILE A 222 0.54 -30.64 -0.44
CA ILE A 222 1.73 -31.50 -0.56
C ILE A 222 1.29 -32.95 -0.64
#